data_4c3af582d9e6a7054f2e6fe82f0c2f19
#
_entry.id   4c3af582d9e6a7054f2e6fe82f0c2f19
#
_cell.length_a   1.000
_cell.length_b   1.000
_cell.length_c   1.000
_cell.angle_alpha   90.00
_cell.angle_beta   90.00
_cell.angle_gamma   90.00
#
_symmetry.space_group_name_H-M   'P 1'
#
loop_
_entity.id
_entity.type
_entity.pdbx_description
1 polymer ?
#
loop_
_entity_poly.entity_id
_entity_poly.type
_entity_poly.pdbx_seq_one_letter_code
_entity_poly.pdbx_strand_id
1 'polypeptide(L)'
;VKQNLGRNSVHYFCSDPQKIIRILKSARPNPAQSNFPDFLFENGFIKHFQITASRETRKGAEHRQRQAQFCKKAEQRFQRMGRELNDAPPANSLTRESCEMEAPPYSYEIYEASFRKNWQHHIDSLQKYTGCRDVGIFLVEYQGPLFKTMQCGRFTGFYHLHQDAPMLRYIAEYQ
;
A
#
# COMPACT_ATOMS: atom_id res chain seq x y z
N VAL A 1 6.91 -7.13 -1.33
CA VAL A 1 7.84 -6.61 -0.31
C VAL A 1 9.22 -7.23 -0.47
N LYS A 2 9.37 -8.57 -0.37
CA LYS A 2 10.70 -9.25 -0.42
C LYS A 2 11.57 -8.86 -1.63
N GLN A 3 10.99 -8.65 -2.80
CA GLN A 3 11.70 -8.28 -4.03
C GLN A 3 12.27 -6.85 -4.02
N ASN A 4 11.76 -5.98 -3.16
CA ASN A 4 12.11 -4.56 -3.10
C ASN A 4 13.07 -4.23 -1.93
N LEU A 5 13.36 -5.21 -1.06
CA LEU A 5 14.31 -5.01 0.03
C LEU A 5 15.71 -4.68 -0.52
N GLY A 6 16.26 -3.56 -0.07
CA GLY A 6 17.58 -3.08 -0.52
C GLY A 6 17.55 -2.17 -1.74
N ARG A 7 16.39 -1.83 -2.31
CA ARG A 7 16.29 -0.79 -3.36
C ARG A 7 16.40 0.62 -2.75
N ASN A 8 16.91 1.57 -3.52
CA ASN A 8 17.07 2.97 -3.10
C ASN A 8 15.74 3.67 -2.74
N SER A 9 14.59 3.09 -3.14
CA SER A 9 13.25 3.57 -2.81
C SER A 9 12.72 3.09 -1.46
N VAL A 10 13.50 2.27 -0.72
CA VAL A 10 13.12 1.77 0.60
C VAL A 10 13.89 2.55 1.66
N HIS A 11 13.17 3.22 2.55
CA HIS A 11 13.73 3.99 3.65
C HIS A 11 13.47 3.28 4.97
N TYR A 12 14.49 3.18 5.81
CA TYR A 12 14.44 2.54 7.12
C TYR A 12 14.61 3.61 8.21
N PHE A 13 13.61 3.74 9.08
CA PHE A 13 13.60 4.70 10.19
C PHE A 13 13.78 3.97 11.53
N CYS A 14 14.71 3.03 11.59
CA CYS A 14 15.00 2.23 12.77
C CYS A 14 16.52 2.12 12.99
N SER A 15 16.92 1.74 14.21
CA SER A 15 18.33 1.60 14.59
C SER A 15 19.03 0.40 13.93
N ASP A 16 18.28 -0.65 13.58
CA ASP A 16 18.82 -1.86 12.92
C ASP A 16 17.99 -2.29 11.71
N PRO A 17 18.22 -1.66 10.54
CA PRO A 17 17.56 -2.05 9.30
C PRO A 17 17.83 -3.51 8.90
N GLN A 18 19.00 -4.04 9.21
CA GLN A 18 19.38 -5.41 8.84
C GLN A 18 18.55 -6.44 9.59
N LYS A 19 18.17 -6.17 10.84
CA LYS A 19 17.25 -7.01 11.60
C LYS A 19 15.89 -7.10 10.90
N ILE A 20 15.33 -5.97 10.49
CA ILE A 20 14.04 -5.93 9.76
C ILE A 20 14.13 -6.69 8.43
N ILE A 21 15.22 -6.49 7.67
CA ILE A 21 15.43 -7.21 6.41
C ILE A 21 15.50 -8.72 6.63
N ARG A 22 16.22 -9.19 7.66
CA ARG A 22 16.31 -10.62 8.01
C ARG A 22 14.95 -11.20 8.35
N ILE A 23 14.18 -10.52 9.21
CA ILE A 23 12.82 -10.92 9.59
C ILE A 23 11.93 -11.04 8.34
N LEU A 24 11.87 -10.01 7.50
CA LEU A 24 11.05 -10.01 6.29
C LEU A 24 11.45 -11.12 5.30
N LYS A 25 12.74 -11.45 5.21
CA LYS A 25 13.22 -12.56 4.35
C LYS A 25 12.86 -13.94 4.92
N SER A 26 12.93 -14.13 6.23
CA SER A 26 12.64 -15.42 6.89
C SER A 26 11.15 -15.70 7.04
N ALA A 27 10.29 -14.68 6.98
CA ALA A 27 8.86 -14.84 7.17
C ALA A 27 8.23 -15.82 6.18
N ARG A 28 7.36 -16.70 6.69
CA ARG A 28 6.61 -17.71 5.94
C ARG A 28 5.10 -17.45 6.10
N PRO A 29 4.27 -17.76 5.09
CA PRO A 29 2.83 -17.68 5.25
C PRO A 29 2.35 -18.50 6.45
N ASN A 30 1.36 -17.98 7.17
CA ASN A 30 0.69 -18.75 8.22
C ASN A 30 -0.09 -19.92 7.58
N PRO A 31 0.13 -21.16 7.97
CA PRO A 31 -0.61 -22.30 7.42
C PRO A 31 -2.12 -22.20 7.70
N ALA A 32 -2.53 -21.54 8.78
CA ALA A 32 -3.94 -21.25 9.09
C ALA A 32 -4.40 -19.97 8.37
N GLN A 33 -4.54 -20.02 7.05
CA GLN A 33 -4.71 -18.87 6.14
C GLN A 33 -5.83 -17.88 6.48
N SER A 34 -6.84 -18.26 7.26
CA SER A 34 -7.95 -17.40 7.66
C SER A 34 -7.75 -16.70 9.01
N ASN A 35 -6.69 -17.03 9.73
CA ASN A 35 -6.47 -16.57 11.10
C ASN A 35 -5.35 -15.53 11.17
N PHE A 36 -5.41 -14.69 12.20
CA PHE A 36 -4.29 -13.83 12.57
C PHE A 36 -3.09 -14.68 13.05
N PRO A 37 -1.88 -14.35 12.64
CA PRO A 37 -1.42 -13.33 11.66
C PRO A 37 -1.30 -13.89 10.23
N ASP A 38 -0.86 -13.06 9.24
CA ASP A 38 -0.68 -13.52 7.86
C ASP A 38 0.63 -14.29 7.66
N PHE A 39 1.70 -13.90 8.36
CA PHE A 39 3.01 -14.55 8.25
C PHE A 39 3.61 -14.79 9.63
N LEU A 40 4.41 -15.84 9.71
CA LEU A 40 5.15 -16.23 10.90
C LEU A 40 6.66 -16.21 10.62
N PHE A 41 7.46 -15.93 11.64
CA PHE A 41 8.90 -16.12 11.66
C PHE A 41 9.32 -16.61 13.06
N GLU A 42 10.60 -16.94 13.26
CA GLU A 42 11.11 -17.68 14.42
C GLU A 42 10.57 -17.18 15.77
N ASN A 43 10.60 -15.88 16.01
CA ASN A 43 10.21 -15.27 17.28
C ASN A 43 9.10 -14.23 17.16
N GLY A 44 8.20 -14.37 16.17
CA GLY A 44 7.12 -13.43 16.04
C GLY A 44 6.26 -13.58 14.79
N PHE A 45 5.59 -12.50 14.46
CA PHE A 45 4.59 -12.48 13.40
C PHE A 45 4.61 -11.20 12.55
N ILE A 46 4.03 -11.30 11.36
CA ILE A 46 3.72 -10.14 10.51
C ILE A 46 2.23 -10.16 10.20
N LYS A 47 1.56 -9.05 10.46
CA LYS A 47 0.20 -8.78 10.03
C LYS A 47 0.20 -7.73 8.93
N HIS A 48 -0.39 -8.04 7.79
CA HIS A 48 -0.57 -7.12 6.68
C HIS A 48 -2.02 -6.64 6.62
N PHE A 49 -2.21 -5.36 6.37
CA PHE A 49 -3.53 -4.82 6.07
C PHE A 49 -3.45 -3.60 5.15
N GLN A 50 -4.51 -3.39 4.41
CA GLN A 50 -4.64 -2.29 3.48
C GLN A 50 -5.51 -1.19 4.06
N ILE A 51 -5.09 0.06 3.87
CA ILE A 51 -5.86 1.26 4.19
C ILE A 51 -6.22 2.02 2.92
N THR A 52 -7.27 2.82 2.99
CA THR A 52 -7.77 3.61 1.86
C THR A 52 -8.11 5.03 2.29
N ALA A 53 -7.94 5.98 1.39
CA ALA A 53 -8.34 7.36 1.57
C ALA A 53 -9.63 7.71 0.83
N SER A 54 -10.27 6.74 0.17
CA SER A 54 -11.55 6.94 -0.50
C SER A 54 -12.45 5.74 -0.29
N ARG A 55 -13.74 5.98 -0.12
CA ARG A 55 -14.76 4.92 -0.07
C ARG A 55 -14.85 4.15 -1.39
N GLU A 56 -14.58 4.82 -2.49
CA GLU A 56 -14.65 4.25 -3.84
C GLU A 56 -13.46 3.35 -4.19
N THR A 57 -12.38 3.37 -3.40
CA THR A 57 -11.23 2.47 -3.60
C THR A 57 -11.34 1.15 -2.87
N ARG A 58 -12.41 0.91 -2.13
CA ARG A 58 -12.64 -0.37 -1.43
C ARG A 58 -12.83 -1.51 -2.42
N LYS A 59 -12.48 -2.73 -2.00
CA LYS A 59 -12.72 -3.93 -2.80
C LYS A 59 -14.20 -4.02 -3.21
N GLY A 60 -14.48 -4.18 -4.51
CA GLY A 60 -15.82 -4.21 -5.05
C GLY A 60 -16.47 -2.84 -5.28
N ALA A 61 -15.80 -1.73 -4.94
CA ALA A 61 -16.29 -0.40 -5.25
C ALA A 61 -16.34 -0.17 -6.78
N GLU A 62 -17.33 0.57 -7.24
CA GLU A 62 -17.58 0.84 -8.66
C GLU A 62 -16.38 1.48 -9.35
N HIS A 63 -15.71 2.43 -8.66
CA HIS A 63 -14.50 3.05 -9.19
C HIS A 63 -13.39 2.02 -9.48
N ARG A 64 -13.16 1.05 -8.59
CA ARG A 64 -12.18 -0.02 -8.82
C ARG A 64 -12.53 -0.89 -10.03
N GLN A 65 -13.79 -1.19 -10.22
CA GLN A 65 -14.26 -1.93 -11.39
C GLN A 65 -14.03 -1.13 -12.67
N ARG A 66 -14.41 0.17 -12.68
CA ARG A 66 -14.14 1.09 -13.79
C ARG A 66 -12.66 1.19 -14.10
N GLN A 67 -11.81 1.31 -13.07
CA GLN A 67 -10.35 1.36 -13.23
C GLN A 67 -9.80 0.08 -13.86
N ALA A 68 -10.23 -1.09 -13.42
CA ALA A 68 -9.79 -2.36 -13.99
C ALA A 68 -10.19 -2.49 -15.46
N GLN A 69 -11.42 -2.10 -15.83
CA GLN A 69 -11.89 -2.09 -17.22
C GLN A 69 -11.11 -1.09 -18.07
N PHE A 70 -10.83 0.10 -17.53
CA PHE A 70 -10.05 1.12 -18.20
C PHE A 70 -8.63 0.64 -18.49
N CYS A 71 -7.92 0.08 -17.49
CA CYS A 71 -6.59 -0.47 -17.66
C CYS A 71 -6.56 -1.58 -18.74
N LYS A 72 -7.54 -2.48 -18.72
CA LYS A 72 -7.66 -3.53 -19.73
C LYS A 72 -7.84 -2.97 -21.14
N LYS A 73 -8.69 -1.97 -21.31
CA LYS A 73 -8.91 -1.31 -22.62
C LYS A 73 -7.67 -0.56 -23.08
N ALA A 74 -6.98 0.15 -22.17
CA ALA A 74 -5.74 0.84 -22.49
C ALA A 74 -4.65 -0.13 -22.93
N GLU A 75 -4.45 -1.24 -22.21
CA GLU A 75 -3.50 -2.29 -22.59
C GLU A 75 -3.79 -2.88 -23.97
N GLN A 76 -5.06 -3.18 -24.27
CA GLN A 76 -5.45 -3.68 -25.58
C GLN A 76 -5.14 -2.68 -26.71
N ARG A 77 -5.33 -1.37 -26.46
CA ARG A 77 -4.98 -0.31 -27.40
C ARG A 77 -3.48 -0.24 -27.65
N PHE A 78 -2.68 -0.27 -26.59
CA PHE A 78 -1.20 -0.27 -26.69
C PHE A 78 -0.68 -1.50 -27.43
N GLN A 79 -1.25 -2.68 -27.18
CA GLN A 79 -0.88 -3.89 -27.88
C GLN A 79 -1.24 -3.84 -29.38
N ARG A 80 -2.39 -3.25 -29.73
CA ARG A 80 -2.78 -3.05 -31.12
C ARG A 80 -1.83 -2.07 -31.81
N MET A 81 -1.58 -0.91 -31.21
CA MET A 81 -0.64 0.07 -31.75
C MET A 81 0.77 -0.52 -31.93
N GLY A 82 1.25 -1.33 -30.98
CA GLY A 82 2.54 -2.01 -31.10
C GLY A 82 2.60 -2.96 -32.29
N ARG A 83 1.50 -3.67 -32.62
CA ARG A 83 1.43 -4.51 -33.82
C ARG A 83 1.43 -3.67 -35.09
N GLU A 84 0.60 -2.64 -35.15
CA GLU A 84 0.53 -1.73 -36.29
C GLU A 84 1.88 -1.06 -36.60
N LEU A 85 2.65 -0.70 -35.57
CA LEU A 85 4.01 -0.13 -35.71
C LEU A 85 5.03 -1.17 -36.18
N ASN A 86 4.90 -2.42 -35.78
CA ASN A 86 5.80 -3.49 -36.24
C ASN A 86 5.53 -3.87 -37.72
N ASP A 87 4.29 -3.74 -38.16
CA ASP A 87 3.88 -4.06 -39.52
C ASP A 87 4.04 -2.86 -40.49
N ALA A 88 4.31 -1.67 -39.96
CA ALA A 88 4.51 -0.46 -40.76
C ALA A 88 5.97 -0.31 -41.23
N PRO A 89 6.22 0.22 -42.43
CA PRO A 89 7.57 0.55 -42.85
C PRO A 89 8.17 1.60 -41.91
N PRO A 90 9.50 1.56 -41.68
CA PRO A 90 10.16 2.53 -40.79
C PRO A 90 9.93 3.94 -41.32
N ALA A 91 9.24 4.75 -40.56
CA ALA A 91 8.98 6.15 -40.83
C ALA A 91 9.52 6.99 -39.66
N ASN A 92 9.98 8.17 -39.94
CA ASN A 92 10.34 9.19 -38.94
C ASN A 92 9.05 9.77 -38.32
N SER A 93 8.27 8.92 -37.67
CA SER A 93 7.00 9.30 -37.04
C SER A 93 7.03 8.98 -35.55
N LEU A 94 6.48 9.90 -34.75
CA LEU A 94 6.22 9.73 -33.33
C LEU A 94 4.74 9.42 -33.14
N THR A 95 4.42 8.23 -32.66
CA THR A 95 3.04 7.87 -32.28
C THR A 95 2.88 8.00 -30.76
N ARG A 96 1.84 8.69 -30.34
CA ARG A 96 1.50 8.88 -28.93
C ARG A 96 0.05 8.47 -28.69
N GLU A 97 -0.16 7.60 -27.72
CA GLU A 97 -1.47 7.27 -27.16
C GLU A 97 -1.56 7.83 -25.75
N SER A 98 -2.66 8.48 -25.40
CA SER A 98 -2.94 8.97 -24.05
C SER A 98 -4.32 8.48 -23.60
N CYS A 99 -4.41 8.11 -22.33
CA CYS A 99 -5.64 7.70 -21.70
C CYS A 99 -5.83 8.50 -20.41
N GLU A 100 -7.05 8.97 -20.18
CA GLU A 100 -7.42 9.72 -18.99
C GLU A 100 -8.53 8.99 -18.23
N MET A 101 -8.48 9.04 -16.91
CA MET A 101 -9.51 8.54 -16.03
C MET A 101 -9.63 9.45 -14.82
N GLU A 102 -10.86 9.80 -14.47
CA GLU A 102 -11.11 10.58 -13.26
C GLU A 102 -10.69 9.81 -12.01
N ALA A 103 -9.94 10.46 -11.13
CA ALA A 103 -9.57 9.90 -9.85
C ALA A 103 -10.74 9.97 -8.86
N PRO A 104 -10.93 8.98 -7.98
CA PRO A 104 -11.94 9.06 -6.93
C PRO A 104 -11.60 10.19 -5.95
N PRO A 105 -12.60 10.76 -5.27
CA PRO A 105 -12.35 11.73 -4.23
C PRO A 105 -11.57 11.08 -3.08
N TYR A 106 -10.45 11.67 -2.71
CA TYR A 106 -9.61 11.26 -1.59
C TYR A 106 -9.75 12.25 -0.44
N SER A 107 -9.83 11.72 0.79
CA SER A 107 -9.96 12.52 2.00
C SER A 107 -9.03 11.98 3.09
N TYR A 108 -8.39 12.91 3.82
CA TYR A 108 -7.55 12.57 4.95
C TYR A 108 -8.38 11.93 6.08
N GLU A 109 -9.59 12.41 6.32
CA GLU A 109 -10.48 11.85 7.34
C GLU A 109 -10.84 10.39 7.05
N ILE A 110 -11.05 10.04 5.77
CA ILE A 110 -11.30 8.65 5.37
C ILE A 110 -10.03 7.81 5.54
N TYR A 111 -8.87 8.36 5.22
CA TYR A 111 -7.57 7.72 5.42
C TYR A 111 -7.32 7.42 6.91
N GLU A 112 -7.48 8.42 7.78
CA GLU A 112 -7.33 8.28 9.22
C GLU A 112 -8.34 7.28 9.80
N ALA A 113 -9.61 7.38 9.45
CA ALA A 113 -10.66 6.48 9.89
C ALA A 113 -10.40 5.02 9.42
N SER A 114 -9.92 4.86 8.18
CA SER A 114 -9.55 3.55 7.65
C SER A 114 -8.38 2.95 8.42
N PHE A 115 -7.35 3.75 8.73
CA PHE A 115 -6.22 3.31 9.52
C PHE A 115 -6.66 2.88 10.94
N ARG A 116 -7.32 3.76 11.69
CA ARG A 116 -7.76 3.50 13.07
C ARG A 116 -8.63 2.27 13.16
N LYS A 117 -9.60 2.11 12.27
CA LYS A 117 -10.49 0.95 12.23
C LYS A 117 -9.72 -0.37 12.00
N ASN A 118 -8.80 -0.40 11.03
CA ASN A 118 -8.04 -1.60 10.74
C ASN A 118 -7.03 -1.91 11.85
N TRP A 119 -6.36 -0.87 12.36
CA TRP A 119 -5.44 -1.00 13.49
C TRP A 119 -6.13 -1.65 14.70
N GLN A 120 -7.26 -1.06 15.17
CA GLN A 120 -8.01 -1.59 16.31
C GLN A 120 -8.43 -3.05 16.09
N HIS A 121 -8.97 -3.35 14.92
CA HIS A 121 -9.36 -4.73 14.59
C HIS A 121 -8.19 -5.72 14.70
N HIS A 122 -7.00 -5.32 14.29
CA HIS A 122 -5.82 -6.19 14.37
C HIS A 122 -5.22 -6.26 15.76
N ILE A 123 -5.31 -5.20 16.56
CA ILE A 123 -4.97 -5.23 18.00
C ILE A 123 -5.90 -6.18 18.75
N ASP A 124 -7.22 -6.13 18.50
CA ASP A 124 -8.18 -7.06 19.10
C ASP A 124 -7.90 -8.52 18.70
N SER A 125 -7.43 -8.74 17.49
CA SER A 125 -7.00 -10.05 17.00
C SER A 125 -5.71 -10.50 17.67
N LEU A 126 -4.75 -9.59 17.88
CA LEU A 126 -3.49 -9.85 18.59
C LEU A 126 -3.75 -10.25 20.04
N GLN A 127 -4.73 -9.65 20.72
CA GLN A 127 -5.09 -10.01 22.09
C GLN A 127 -5.52 -11.48 22.22
N LYS A 128 -6.16 -12.02 21.17
CA LYS A 128 -6.63 -13.40 21.10
C LYS A 128 -5.58 -14.38 20.56
N TYR A 129 -4.49 -13.87 20.02
CA TYR A 129 -3.44 -14.69 19.43
C TYR A 129 -2.58 -15.35 20.52
N THR A 130 -2.42 -16.65 20.45
CA THR A 130 -1.68 -17.47 21.46
C THR A 130 -0.27 -17.88 21.01
N GLY A 131 0.15 -17.50 19.79
CA GLY A 131 1.48 -17.80 19.29
C GLY A 131 2.55 -16.85 19.82
N CYS A 132 3.78 -17.00 19.31
CA CYS A 132 4.92 -16.17 19.73
C CYS A 132 4.69 -14.69 19.39
N ARG A 133 4.95 -13.81 20.36
CA ARG A 133 4.71 -12.36 20.30
C ARG A 133 5.94 -11.52 20.62
N ASP A 134 7.13 -12.12 20.69
CA ASP A 134 8.35 -11.37 21.06
C ASP A 134 8.61 -10.20 20.12
N VAL A 135 8.29 -10.40 18.82
CA VAL A 135 8.34 -9.34 17.81
C VAL A 135 7.09 -9.37 16.96
N GLY A 136 6.32 -8.28 16.96
CA GLY A 136 5.17 -8.07 16.07
C GLY A 136 5.47 -7.01 15.02
N ILE A 137 5.18 -7.31 13.76
CA ILE A 137 5.28 -6.34 12.66
C ILE A 137 3.92 -6.15 12.02
N PHE A 138 3.44 -4.90 12.00
CA PHE A 138 2.27 -4.51 11.22
C PHE A 138 2.72 -3.87 9.90
N LEU A 139 2.41 -4.54 8.79
CA LEU A 139 2.70 -4.06 7.45
C LEU A 139 1.46 -3.35 6.90
N VAL A 140 1.51 -2.04 6.84
CA VAL A 140 0.41 -1.20 6.34
C VAL A 140 0.63 -0.90 4.86
N GLU A 141 -0.34 -1.28 4.03
CA GLU A 141 -0.34 -0.98 2.60
C GLU A 141 -1.29 0.17 2.29
N TYR A 142 -0.79 1.17 1.61
CA TYR A 142 -1.59 2.27 1.09
C TYR A 142 -1.33 2.46 -0.41
N GLN A 143 -2.39 2.37 -1.20
CA GLN A 143 -2.37 2.54 -2.66
C GLN A 143 -3.24 3.74 -3.05
N GLY A 144 -2.75 4.91 -2.77
CA GLY A 144 -3.45 6.15 -3.09
C GLY A 144 -2.49 7.31 -3.27
N PRO A 145 -3.00 8.49 -3.61
CA PRO A 145 -2.17 9.68 -3.69
C PRO A 145 -1.64 10.05 -2.31
N LEU A 146 -0.42 10.55 -2.27
CA LEU A 146 0.11 11.17 -1.07
C LEU A 146 -0.63 12.46 -0.80
N PHE A 147 -1.05 12.67 0.45
CA PHE A 147 -1.70 13.91 0.84
C PHE A 147 -0.68 15.03 0.97
N LYS A 148 -1.12 16.23 0.62
CA LYS A 148 -0.39 17.45 0.94
C LYS A 148 -0.83 17.95 2.30
N THR A 149 0.13 18.25 3.16
CA THR A 149 -0.16 18.97 4.39
C THR A 149 -0.32 20.46 4.10
N MET A 150 -1.31 21.06 4.72
CA MET A 150 -1.53 22.49 4.65
C MET A 150 -1.31 23.09 6.03
N GLN A 151 -0.37 24.03 6.12
CA GLN A 151 -0.10 24.78 7.34
C GLN A 151 -0.25 26.28 7.05
N CYS A 152 -1.07 26.96 7.82
CA CYS A 152 -1.31 28.41 7.66
C CYS A 152 -1.71 28.81 6.23
N GLY A 153 -2.54 27.99 5.57
CA GLY A 153 -2.99 28.25 4.21
C GLY A 153 -1.97 27.92 3.11
N ARG A 154 -0.79 27.38 3.46
CA ARG A 154 0.25 27.01 2.51
C ARG A 154 0.47 25.49 2.50
N PHE A 155 0.67 24.91 1.32
CA PHE A 155 1.07 23.51 1.20
C PHE A 155 2.53 23.35 1.60
N THR A 156 2.79 22.46 2.57
CA THR A 156 4.13 22.22 3.14
C THR A 156 4.80 20.96 2.60
N GLY A 157 4.12 20.18 1.77
CA GLY A 157 4.68 18.99 1.14
C GLY A 157 3.72 17.82 1.07
N PHE A 158 4.27 16.66 0.72
CA PHE A 158 3.55 15.40 0.69
C PHE A 158 3.58 14.75 2.05
N TYR A 159 2.49 14.09 2.41
CA TYR A 159 2.29 13.48 3.69
C TYR A 159 2.52 11.97 3.62
N HIS A 160 3.43 11.49 4.46
CA HIS A 160 3.72 10.07 4.62
C HIS A 160 3.29 9.61 6.02
N LEU A 161 2.92 8.34 6.16
CA LEU A 161 2.50 7.79 7.45
C LEU A 161 3.53 8.01 8.57
N HIS A 162 4.83 7.89 8.27
CA HIS A 162 5.90 8.13 9.24
C HIS A 162 6.06 9.61 9.67
N GLN A 163 5.37 10.52 9.03
CA GLN A 163 5.31 11.95 9.36
C GLN A 163 3.95 12.35 9.97
N ASP A 164 3.02 11.40 10.06
CA ASP A 164 1.69 11.63 10.61
C ASP A 164 1.71 11.58 12.13
N ALA A 165 1.99 12.73 12.76
CA ALA A 165 2.08 12.82 14.21
C ALA A 165 0.80 12.39 14.96
N PRO A 166 -0.43 12.70 14.52
CA PRO A 166 -1.65 12.13 15.12
C PRO A 166 -1.73 10.63 15.06
N MET A 167 -1.42 10.00 13.90
CA MET A 167 -1.46 8.55 13.77
C MET A 167 -0.32 7.86 14.51
N LEU A 168 0.88 8.43 14.51
CA LEU A 168 2.01 7.89 15.28
C LEU A 168 1.72 7.92 16.80
N ARG A 169 1.10 8.98 17.32
CA ARG A 169 0.64 9.01 18.71
C ARG A 169 -0.40 7.94 18.99
N TYR A 170 -1.38 7.78 18.11
CA TYR A 170 -2.40 6.73 18.25
C TYR A 170 -1.78 5.32 18.28
N ILE A 171 -0.77 5.05 17.45
CA ILE A 171 -0.03 3.78 17.49
C ILE A 171 0.67 3.59 18.84
N ALA A 172 1.30 4.65 19.36
CA ALA A 172 2.07 4.59 20.61
C ALA A 172 1.19 4.31 21.86
N GLU A 173 -0.12 4.57 21.80
CA GLU A 173 -1.06 4.22 22.87
C GLU A 173 -1.22 2.70 23.07
N TYR A 174 -0.75 1.87 22.13
CA TYR A 174 -0.86 0.41 22.15
C TYR A 174 0.51 -0.30 22.32
N GLN A 175 1.54 0.43 22.69
CA GLN A 175 2.88 -0.15 22.93
C GLN A 175 3.10 -0.59 24.40
#